data_89b0dfd446164c4aa9e6fd3f81e1a0c9
#
_entry.id   89b0dfd446164c4aa9e6fd3f81e1a0c9
#
_cell.length_a   1.000
_cell.length_b   1.000
_cell.length_c   1.000
_cell.angle_alpha   90.00
_cell.angle_beta   90.00
_cell.angle_gamma   90.00
#
_symmetry.space_group_name_H-M   'P 1'
#
loop_
_entity.id
_entity.type
_entity.pdbx_description
1 polymer ?
#
loop_
_entity_poly.entity_id
_entity_poly.type
_entity_poly.pdbx_seq_one_letter_code
_entity_poly.pdbx_strand_id
1 'polypeptide(L)'
;HEVLTPNHLTKEKINEKTKAIIVVHLYGHVADMDAIMMIARKHKLFLIEDAAQAHGALYKGQRAGSMGDVGCFSFYPGKNLGAFGDGGAVVTNSDDIAEKIRWWRSWGAKEKYHHEIKGGNSRLDSIQAAVLDIKLRYIDKFNLERNQHAKEYIELITQSKLDIKLPTVAQDVTPVWHLFVIEVDDRDDLLKYLHKSGIHAGIHYPVPIHKLGAYKELQAFGPDMPICSRASSRLMSLPMYPELTSEQIERVVKALCEFYDEKKDQRRNKN
;
A
#
# COMPACT_ATOMS: atom_id res chain seq x y z
N HIS A 1 -10.25 6.29 5.24
CA HIS A 1 -10.22 4.84 5.04
C HIS A 1 -11.17 4.23 6.05
N GLU A 2 -12.39 3.87 5.64
CA GLU A 2 -13.12 2.86 6.38
C GLU A 2 -12.24 1.60 6.27
N VAL A 3 -11.62 1.21 7.37
CA VAL A 3 -11.11 -0.14 7.53
C VAL A 3 -12.31 -1.02 7.20
N LEU A 4 -12.21 -1.80 6.13
CA LEU A 4 -13.26 -2.73 5.78
C LEU A 4 -13.48 -3.59 7.01
N THR A 5 -14.54 -3.28 7.76
CA THR A 5 -14.88 -4.09 8.92
C THR A 5 -15.22 -5.48 8.40
N PRO A 6 -14.85 -6.54 9.12
CA PRO A 6 -15.04 -7.94 8.73
C PRO A 6 -16.47 -8.28 8.31
N ASN A 7 -17.45 -7.50 8.76
CA ASN A 7 -18.87 -7.69 8.45
C ASN A 7 -19.23 -7.43 6.98
N HIS A 8 -18.40 -6.68 6.22
CA HIS A 8 -18.57 -6.46 4.78
C HIS A 8 -17.74 -7.43 3.93
N LEU A 9 -16.78 -8.09 4.55
CA LEU A 9 -15.99 -9.13 3.92
C LEU A 9 -16.76 -10.44 4.03
N THR A 10 -17.78 -10.75 3.15
CA THR A 10 -17.59 -12.12 2.89
C THR A 10 -18.62 -13.21 3.09
N LYS A 11 -19.52 -13.16 3.96
CA LYS A 11 -20.47 -14.30 4.01
C LYS A 11 -21.17 -14.50 2.65
N GLU A 12 -21.39 -13.40 1.92
CA GLU A 12 -22.10 -13.40 0.64
C GLU A 12 -21.18 -13.60 -0.58
N LYS A 13 -19.86 -13.44 -0.42
CA LYS A 13 -18.91 -13.51 -1.55
C LYS A 13 -18.10 -14.80 -1.61
N ILE A 14 -18.01 -15.54 -0.50
CA ILE A 14 -17.34 -16.82 -0.48
C ILE A 14 -18.30 -17.91 -0.98
N ASN A 15 -17.87 -18.71 -1.94
CA ASN A 15 -18.60 -19.84 -2.48
C ASN A 15 -17.61 -21.01 -2.75
N GLU A 16 -18.12 -22.12 -3.28
CA GLU A 16 -17.35 -23.35 -3.53
C GLU A 16 -16.15 -23.16 -4.48
N LYS A 17 -16.18 -22.09 -5.32
CA LYS A 17 -15.10 -21.77 -6.24
C LYS A 17 -14.00 -20.93 -5.57
N THR A 18 -14.27 -20.33 -4.42
CA THR A 18 -13.30 -19.52 -3.70
C THR A 18 -12.18 -20.41 -3.16
N LYS A 19 -10.91 -20.07 -3.46
CA LYS A 19 -9.73 -20.86 -3.08
C LYS A 19 -8.80 -20.12 -2.13
N ALA A 20 -8.75 -18.81 -2.23
CA ALA A 20 -7.85 -17.98 -1.43
C ALA A 20 -8.44 -16.60 -1.17
N ILE A 21 -7.94 -15.95 -0.14
CA ILE A 21 -8.11 -14.52 0.13
C ILE A 21 -6.74 -13.86 -0.10
N ILE A 22 -6.71 -12.79 -0.89
CA ILE A 22 -5.54 -11.91 -1.00
C ILE A 22 -5.86 -10.65 -0.22
N VAL A 23 -5.10 -10.39 0.83
CA VAL A 23 -5.23 -9.17 1.63
C VAL A 23 -4.08 -8.23 1.31
N VAL A 24 -4.40 -6.97 1.01
CA VAL A 24 -3.40 -5.95 0.71
C VAL A 24 -3.20 -5.03 1.91
N HIS A 25 -1.96 -4.91 2.37
CA HIS A 25 -1.56 -3.95 3.40
C HIS A 25 -1.25 -2.60 2.75
N LEU A 26 -2.33 -1.93 2.32
CA LEU A 26 -2.25 -0.76 1.45
C LEU A 26 -1.60 0.43 2.16
N TYR A 27 -0.73 1.13 1.45
CA TYR A 27 0.04 2.32 1.89
C TYR A 27 0.96 2.08 3.11
N GLY A 28 1.14 0.82 3.49
CA GLY A 28 1.96 0.45 4.64
C GLY A 28 1.17 0.31 5.95
N HIS A 29 -0.17 0.29 5.87
CA HIS A 29 -1.05 0.00 7.00
C HIS A 29 -1.54 -1.44 6.91
N VAL A 30 -1.36 -2.23 7.98
CA VAL A 30 -1.80 -3.62 8.01
C VAL A 30 -3.33 -3.69 8.14
N ALA A 31 -3.96 -4.58 7.38
CA ALA A 31 -5.39 -4.85 7.47
C ALA A 31 -5.75 -5.55 8.80
N ASP A 32 -7.04 -5.62 9.12
CA ASP A 32 -7.54 -6.37 10.29
C ASP A 32 -7.34 -7.88 10.08
N MET A 33 -6.15 -8.34 10.46
CA MET A 33 -5.73 -9.72 10.22
C MET A 33 -6.50 -10.74 11.04
N ASP A 34 -6.90 -10.42 12.27
CA ASP A 34 -7.66 -11.36 13.12
C ASP A 34 -8.97 -11.75 12.46
N ALA A 35 -9.69 -10.77 11.97
CA ALA A 35 -10.95 -10.99 11.29
C ALA A 35 -10.79 -11.76 9.97
N ILE A 36 -9.77 -11.42 9.19
CA ILE A 36 -9.48 -12.06 7.90
C ILE A 36 -9.02 -13.50 8.11
N MET A 37 -8.11 -13.75 9.06
CA MET A 37 -7.65 -15.09 9.41
C MET A 37 -8.78 -15.98 9.94
N MET A 38 -9.69 -15.43 10.76
CA MET A 38 -10.86 -16.17 11.24
C MET A 38 -11.73 -16.65 10.08
N ILE A 39 -11.96 -15.77 9.09
CA ILE A 39 -12.74 -16.11 7.89
C ILE A 39 -12.00 -17.17 7.05
N ALA A 40 -10.73 -16.97 6.77
CA ALA A 40 -9.92 -17.89 5.97
C ALA A 40 -9.93 -19.30 6.59
N ARG A 41 -9.69 -19.40 7.90
CA ARG A 41 -9.73 -20.68 8.65
C ARG A 41 -11.10 -21.34 8.60
N LYS A 42 -12.19 -20.58 8.85
CA LYS A 42 -13.56 -21.07 8.83
C LYS A 42 -13.93 -21.71 7.49
N HIS A 43 -13.48 -21.11 6.38
CA HIS A 43 -13.81 -21.56 5.04
C HIS A 43 -12.70 -22.39 4.38
N LYS A 44 -11.63 -22.71 5.12
CA LYS A 44 -10.45 -23.47 4.64
C LYS A 44 -9.83 -22.87 3.39
N LEU A 45 -9.71 -21.54 3.38
CA LEU A 45 -9.13 -20.77 2.28
C LEU A 45 -7.66 -20.46 2.56
N PHE A 46 -6.84 -20.44 1.52
CA PHE A 46 -5.50 -19.90 1.61
C PHE A 46 -5.54 -18.40 1.85
N LEU A 47 -4.63 -17.91 2.69
CA LEU A 47 -4.47 -16.49 2.97
C LEU A 47 -3.11 -15.99 2.45
N ILE A 48 -3.16 -15.08 1.48
CA ILE A 48 -1.99 -14.46 0.87
C ILE A 48 -1.95 -13.00 1.32
N GLU A 49 -0.86 -12.60 1.97
CA GLU A 49 -0.61 -11.21 2.31
C GLU A 49 0.16 -10.53 1.17
N ASP A 50 -0.46 -9.53 0.53
CA ASP A 50 0.26 -8.57 -0.30
C ASP A 50 0.87 -7.49 0.61
N ALA A 51 2.10 -7.73 1.05
CA ALA A 51 2.88 -6.83 1.89
C ALA A 51 3.83 -5.94 1.07
N ALA A 52 3.58 -5.78 -0.24
CA ALA A 52 4.42 -5.01 -1.15
C ALA A 52 4.62 -3.55 -0.75
N GLN A 53 3.78 -3.01 0.13
CA GLN A 53 3.88 -1.65 0.67
C GLN A 53 4.10 -1.64 2.20
N ALA A 54 4.29 -2.79 2.84
CA ALA A 54 4.24 -2.91 4.30
C ALA A 54 5.50 -3.53 4.93
N HIS A 55 6.69 -3.25 4.35
CA HIS A 55 7.96 -3.75 4.84
C HIS A 55 8.22 -3.29 6.28
N GLY A 56 8.06 -4.22 7.22
CA GLY A 56 8.28 -3.94 8.65
C GLY A 56 7.06 -3.43 9.42
N ALA A 57 5.90 -3.24 8.78
CA ALA A 57 4.66 -2.90 9.47
C ALA A 57 4.26 -4.00 10.46
N LEU A 58 3.58 -3.61 11.55
CA LEU A 58 3.18 -4.53 12.60
C LEU A 58 1.67 -4.52 12.80
N TYR A 59 1.12 -5.70 13.08
CA TYR A 59 -0.22 -5.91 13.61
C TYR A 59 -0.10 -6.72 14.90
N LYS A 60 -0.52 -6.13 16.04
CA LYS A 60 -0.36 -6.76 17.37
C LYS A 60 1.05 -7.30 17.62
N GLY A 61 2.08 -6.57 17.16
CA GLY A 61 3.48 -6.96 17.29
C GLY A 61 3.99 -7.98 16.27
N GLN A 62 3.14 -8.53 15.39
CA GLN A 62 3.55 -9.45 14.33
C GLN A 62 3.82 -8.69 13.03
N ARG A 63 4.88 -9.06 12.32
CA ARG A 63 5.27 -8.43 11.04
C ARG A 63 4.28 -8.77 9.93
N ALA A 64 3.90 -7.76 9.14
CA ALA A 64 3.17 -7.97 7.89
C ALA A 64 3.90 -8.99 6.99
N GLY A 65 3.14 -9.86 6.34
CA GLY A 65 3.67 -10.94 5.51
C GLY A 65 4.01 -12.23 6.28
N SER A 66 3.83 -12.26 7.62
CA SER A 66 4.15 -13.44 8.44
C SER A 66 2.93 -14.11 9.08
N MET A 67 1.72 -13.60 8.84
CA MET A 67 0.49 -14.03 9.50
C MET A 67 -0.35 -14.97 8.62
N GLY A 68 -0.32 -14.80 7.31
CA GLY A 68 -0.97 -15.67 6.34
C GLY A 68 -0.16 -16.92 5.98
N ASP A 69 -0.65 -17.70 5.02
CA ASP A 69 0.08 -18.85 4.49
C ASP A 69 1.29 -18.41 3.65
N VAL A 70 1.17 -17.24 3.01
CA VAL A 70 2.18 -16.65 2.14
C VAL A 70 2.20 -15.14 2.32
N GLY A 71 3.38 -14.55 2.44
CA GLY A 71 3.61 -13.11 2.37
C GLY A 71 4.39 -12.73 1.11
N CYS A 72 3.92 -11.70 0.39
CA CYS A 72 4.53 -11.22 -0.85
C CYS A 72 5.08 -9.81 -0.67
N PHE A 73 6.34 -9.60 -1.03
CA PHE A 73 7.02 -8.32 -0.94
C PHE A 73 7.52 -7.86 -2.31
N SER A 74 7.44 -6.56 -2.54
CA SER A 74 8.04 -5.90 -3.70
C SER A 74 9.29 -5.13 -3.28
N PHE A 75 10.38 -5.29 -4.03
CA PHE A 75 11.59 -4.50 -3.85
C PHE A 75 11.79 -3.45 -4.95
N TYR A 76 10.70 -3.07 -5.63
CA TYR A 76 10.73 -1.94 -6.55
C TYR A 76 11.41 -0.72 -5.88
N PRO A 77 12.23 0.07 -6.59
CA PRO A 77 13.07 1.12 -5.99
C PRO A 77 12.36 2.11 -5.07
N GLY A 78 11.09 2.42 -5.36
CA GLY A 78 10.28 3.33 -4.53
C GLY A 78 9.71 2.73 -3.24
N LYS A 79 9.92 1.43 -2.97
CA LYS A 79 9.41 0.78 -1.75
C LYS A 79 10.24 1.13 -0.52
N ASN A 80 9.66 0.99 0.68
CA ASN A 80 10.36 1.26 1.94
C ASN A 80 11.67 0.45 2.04
N LEU A 81 11.66 -0.79 1.53
CA LEU A 81 12.85 -1.59 1.25
C LEU A 81 12.95 -1.78 -0.26
N GLY A 82 13.54 -0.82 -0.96
CA GLY A 82 13.70 -0.83 -2.42
C GLY A 82 15.11 -1.22 -2.84
N ALA A 83 15.22 -2.07 -3.86
CA ALA A 83 16.46 -2.34 -4.57
C ALA A 83 16.82 -1.17 -5.52
N PHE A 84 17.86 -1.32 -6.33
CA PHE A 84 18.21 -0.39 -7.43
C PHE A 84 17.63 -0.83 -8.78
N GLY A 85 16.71 -1.77 -8.78
CA GLY A 85 15.98 -2.29 -9.92
C GLY A 85 14.80 -3.12 -9.42
N ASP A 86 14.17 -3.87 -10.33
CA ASP A 86 13.06 -4.74 -9.96
C ASP A 86 13.51 -5.91 -9.07
N GLY A 87 12.65 -6.28 -8.15
CA GLY A 87 12.85 -7.40 -7.25
C GLY A 87 11.62 -7.66 -6.38
N GLY A 88 11.61 -8.81 -5.74
CA GLY A 88 10.56 -9.18 -4.80
C GLY A 88 10.95 -10.42 -4.02
N ALA A 89 10.17 -10.73 -3.00
CA ALA A 89 10.31 -11.94 -2.22
C ALA A 89 8.94 -12.52 -1.87
N VAL A 90 8.92 -13.83 -1.72
CA VAL A 90 7.81 -14.56 -1.12
C VAL A 90 8.32 -15.24 0.13
N VAL A 91 7.58 -15.11 1.22
CA VAL A 91 7.87 -15.77 2.50
C VAL A 91 6.73 -16.70 2.86
N THR A 92 7.06 -17.84 3.45
CA THR A 92 6.08 -18.84 3.91
C THR A 92 6.72 -19.77 4.95
N ASN A 93 5.90 -20.33 5.82
CA ASN A 93 6.29 -21.37 6.77
C ASN A 93 6.02 -22.79 6.21
N SER A 94 5.53 -22.93 4.97
CA SER A 94 5.30 -24.21 4.30
C SER A 94 6.45 -24.57 3.39
N ASP A 95 7.15 -25.65 3.68
CA ASP A 95 8.25 -26.17 2.86
C ASP A 95 7.79 -26.51 1.44
N ASP A 96 6.59 -27.11 1.29
CA ASP A 96 5.99 -27.44 0.01
C ASP A 96 5.76 -26.21 -0.88
N ILE A 97 5.27 -25.11 -0.29
CA ILE A 97 5.05 -23.86 -1.01
C ILE A 97 6.40 -23.25 -1.37
N ALA A 98 7.34 -23.22 -0.43
CA ALA A 98 8.68 -22.68 -0.65
C ALA A 98 9.41 -23.42 -1.79
N GLU A 99 9.32 -24.74 -1.80
CA GLU A 99 9.94 -25.58 -2.84
C GLU A 99 9.33 -25.30 -4.23
N LYS A 100 8.00 -25.29 -4.35
CA LYS A 100 7.30 -25.01 -5.60
C LYS A 100 7.60 -23.61 -6.15
N ILE A 101 7.70 -22.61 -5.27
CA ILE A 101 8.07 -21.24 -5.67
C ILE A 101 9.51 -21.21 -6.18
N ARG A 102 10.45 -21.91 -5.54
CA ARG A 102 11.85 -22.03 -6.03
C ARG A 102 11.91 -22.66 -7.40
N TRP A 103 11.10 -23.68 -7.69
CA TRP A 103 11.04 -24.29 -9.04
C TRP A 103 10.46 -23.30 -10.03
N TRP A 104 9.28 -22.72 -9.69
CA TRP A 104 8.57 -21.81 -10.61
C TRP A 104 9.44 -20.61 -11.01
N ARG A 105 10.14 -19.97 -10.07
CA ARG A 105 11.02 -18.82 -10.35
C ARG A 105 12.24 -19.16 -11.20
N SER A 106 12.58 -20.45 -11.32
CA SER A 106 13.76 -20.96 -12.03
C SER A 106 13.36 -21.92 -13.16
N TRP A 107 12.46 -21.48 -14.04
CA TRP A 107 12.02 -22.23 -15.21
C TRP A 107 11.27 -23.53 -14.89
N GLY A 108 10.74 -23.70 -13.72
CA GLY A 108 10.10 -24.93 -13.26
C GLY A 108 11.07 -26.06 -12.94
N ALA A 109 12.38 -25.75 -12.79
CA ALA A 109 13.41 -26.74 -12.56
C ALA A 109 13.52 -27.11 -11.08
N LYS A 110 13.42 -28.40 -10.80
CA LYS A 110 13.77 -29.00 -9.50
C LYS A 110 15.28 -29.09 -9.35
N GLU A 111 15.94 -29.56 -10.40
CA GLU A 111 17.38 -29.64 -10.55
C GLU A 111 17.79 -29.01 -11.89
N LYS A 112 19.07 -28.67 -12.06
CA LYS A 112 19.57 -28.05 -13.27
C LYS A 112 19.21 -28.92 -14.47
N TYR A 113 18.48 -28.33 -15.46
CA TYR A 113 17.98 -28.97 -16.67
C TYR A 113 16.81 -29.98 -16.49
N HIS A 114 16.34 -30.23 -15.26
CA HIS A 114 15.19 -31.08 -14.98
C HIS A 114 13.99 -30.23 -14.60
N HIS A 115 13.08 -29.98 -15.55
CA HIS A 115 11.93 -29.10 -15.44
C HIS A 115 10.67 -29.93 -15.16
N GLU A 116 10.17 -29.86 -13.93
CA GLU A 116 9.00 -30.65 -13.48
C GLU A 116 7.68 -29.90 -13.70
N ILE A 117 7.73 -28.58 -13.73
CA ILE A 117 6.54 -27.73 -13.93
C ILE A 117 6.84 -26.60 -14.92
N LYS A 118 5.80 -25.99 -15.48
CA LYS A 118 5.95 -24.77 -16.26
C LYS A 118 6.29 -23.61 -15.32
N GLY A 119 7.42 -22.96 -15.53
CA GLY A 119 7.87 -21.83 -14.73
C GLY A 119 8.48 -20.73 -15.59
N GLY A 120 8.92 -19.66 -14.94
CA GLY A 120 9.54 -18.50 -15.56
C GLY A 120 10.90 -18.17 -14.92
N ASN A 121 11.52 -17.11 -15.41
CA ASN A 121 12.66 -16.51 -14.76
C ASN A 121 12.19 -15.36 -13.86
N SER A 122 12.16 -15.61 -12.55
CA SER A 122 11.82 -14.61 -11.52
C SER A 122 12.85 -14.66 -10.39
N ARG A 123 14.13 -14.71 -10.76
CA ARG A 123 15.25 -14.71 -9.81
C ARG A 123 15.57 -13.27 -9.39
N LEU A 124 16.06 -13.11 -8.18
CA LEU A 124 16.62 -11.86 -7.71
C LEU A 124 18.11 -11.79 -8.09
N ASP A 125 18.50 -10.71 -8.76
CA ASP A 125 19.90 -10.49 -9.12
C ASP A 125 20.76 -10.25 -7.87
N SER A 126 21.99 -10.78 -7.88
CA SER A 126 22.91 -10.68 -6.74
C SER A 126 23.25 -9.23 -6.38
N ILE A 127 23.31 -8.32 -7.35
CA ILE A 127 23.51 -6.89 -7.12
C ILE A 127 22.34 -6.32 -6.31
N GLN A 128 21.10 -6.63 -6.71
CA GLN A 128 19.92 -6.19 -5.97
C GLN A 128 19.87 -6.78 -4.56
N ALA A 129 20.23 -8.05 -4.41
CA ALA A 129 20.33 -8.70 -3.11
C ALA A 129 21.34 -8.02 -2.19
N ALA A 130 22.51 -7.62 -2.70
CA ALA A 130 23.53 -6.91 -1.94
C ALA A 130 23.05 -5.53 -1.47
N VAL A 131 22.33 -4.77 -2.33
CA VAL A 131 21.72 -3.49 -1.97
C VAL A 131 20.68 -3.70 -0.87
N LEU A 132 19.85 -4.72 -1.00
CA LEU A 132 18.80 -5.02 -0.02
C LEU A 132 19.37 -5.46 1.33
N ASP A 133 20.45 -6.25 1.34
CA ASP A 133 21.12 -6.66 2.59
C ASP A 133 21.61 -5.43 3.40
N ILE A 134 22.16 -4.44 2.71
CA ILE A 134 22.59 -3.19 3.36
C ILE A 134 21.40 -2.40 3.88
N LYS A 135 20.39 -2.17 3.03
CA LYS A 135 19.21 -1.34 3.39
C LYS A 135 18.33 -1.97 4.46
N LEU A 136 18.24 -3.31 4.50
CA LEU A 136 17.46 -4.03 5.49
C LEU A 136 17.91 -3.71 6.93
N ARG A 137 19.20 -3.46 7.15
CA ARG A 137 19.74 -3.09 8.45
C ARG A 137 19.24 -1.75 8.97
N TYR A 138 18.69 -0.90 8.09
CA TYR A 138 18.19 0.43 8.41
C TYR A 138 16.67 0.54 8.32
N ILE A 139 15.95 -0.52 7.93
CA ILE A 139 14.51 -0.43 7.64
C ILE A 139 13.69 0.03 8.85
N ASP A 140 14.00 -0.45 10.05
CA ASP A 140 13.28 -0.07 11.26
C ASP A 140 13.51 1.42 11.59
N LYS A 141 14.72 1.94 11.37
CA LYS A 141 15.03 3.36 11.50
C LYS A 141 14.24 4.19 10.49
N PHE A 142 14.26 3.81 9.21
CA PHE A 142 13.52 4.51 8.16
C PHE A 142 12.00 4.52 8.41
N ASN A 143 11.45 3.41 8.92
CA ASN A 143 10.04 3.34 9.27
C ASN A 143 9.70 4.21 10.49
N LEU A 144 10.61 4.32 11.47
CA LEU A 144 10.44 5.24 12.60
C LEU A 144 10.40 6.70 12.14
N GLU A 145 11.31 7.12 11.27
CA GLU A 145 11.34 8.46 10.69
C GLU A 145 10.05 8.77 9.93
N ARG A 146 9.57 7.84 9.09
CA ARG A 146 8.27 7.98 8.41
C ARG A 146 7.10 8.12 9.38
N ASN A 147 7.11 7.40 10.49
CA ASN A 147 6.08 7.55 11.53
C ASN A 147 6.12 8.93 12.21
N GLN A 148 7.31 9.49 12.45
CA GLN A 148 7.47 10.84 12.99
C GLN A 148 6.95 11.88 12.01
N HIS A 149 7.31 11.80 10.73
CA HIS A 149 6.82 12.70 9.68
C HIS A 149 5.30 12.62 9.48
N ALA A 150 4.73 11.40 9.54
CA ALA A 150 3.29 11.23 9.45
C ALA A 150 2.55 11.90 10.62
N LYS A 151 3.08 11.76 11.83
CA LYS A 151 2.54 12.43 13.03
C LYS A 151 2.59 13.95 12.87
N GLU A 152 3.70 14.50 12.40
CA GLU A 152 3.88 15.93 12.16
C GLU A 152 2.89 16.46 11.11
N TYR A 153 2.74 15.76 9.96
CA TYR A 153 1.69 16.08 8.98
C TYR A 153 0.30 16.12 9.59
N ILE A 154 -0.06 15.10 10.37
CA ILE A 154 -1.38 15.01 11.02
C ILE A 154 -1.59 16.19 11.96
N GLU A 155 -0.61 16.53 12.80
CA GLU A 155 -0.67 17.63 13.73
C GLU A 155 -0.84 18.98 13.01
N LEU A 156 0.02 19.29 12.04
CA LEU A 156 0.00 20.56 11.31
C LEU A 156 -1.28 20.73 10.47
N ILE A 157 -1.72 19.70 9.76
CA ILE A 157 -2.93 19.76 8.94
C ILE A 157 -4.17 19.90 9.87
N THR A 158 -4.19 19.21 11.01
CA THR A 158 -5.29 19.36 11.99
C THR A 158 -5.35 20.80 12.54
N GLN A 159 -4.20 21.39 12.88
CA GLN A 159 -4.11 22.76 13.37
C GLN A 159 -4.56 23.79 12.33
N SER A 160 -4.33 23.53 11.06
CA SER A 160 -4.74 24.42 9.96
C SER A 160 -6.26 24.50 9.74
N LYS A 161 -7.03 23.57 10.30
CA LYS A 161 -8.50 23.47 10.17
C LYS A 161 -8.97 23.38 8.71
N LEU A 162 -8.14 22.87 7.83
CA LEU A 162 -8.53 22.58 6.45
C LEU A 162 -9.49 21.39 6.41
N ASP A 163 -10.45 21.43 5.50
CA ASP A 163 -11.36 20.31 5.22
C ASP A 163 -10.65 19.23 4.41
N ILE A 164 -9.71 18.56 5.05
CA ILE A 164 -8.89 17.47 4.49
C ILE A 164 -9.11 16.23 5.35
N LYS A 165 -9.52 15.13 4.72
CA LYS A 165 -9.64 13.87 5.44
C LYS A 165 -8.26 13.21 5.55
N LEU A 166 -7.78 13.10 6.77
CA LEU A 166 -6.51 12.49 7.11
C LEU A 166 -6.63 10.97 7.23
N PRO A 167 -5.52 10.23 7.00
CA PRO A 167 -5.48 8.80 7.26
C PRO A 167 -5.63 8.51 8.75
N THR A 168 -6.32 7.41 9.07
CA THR A 168 -6.45 6.90 10.43
C THR A 168 -5.61 5.65 10.63
N VAL A 169 -5.07 5.48 11.83
CA VAL A 169 -4.31 4.29 12.20
C VAL A 169 -5.16 3.46 13.17
N ALA A 170 -5.34 2.17 12.86
CA ALA A 170 -6.02 1.25 13.76
C ALA A 170 -5.19 1.01 15.04
N GLN A 171 -5.87 0.77 16.18
CA GLN A 171 -5.25 0.71 17.49
C GLN A 171 -4.08 -0.28 17.59
N ASP A 172 -4.20 -1.44 16.95
CA ASP A 172 -3.23 -2.54 17.03
C ASP A 172 -2.22 -2.56 15.88
N VAL A 173 -2.13 -1.47 15.10
CA VAL A 173 -1.28 -1.36 13.92
C VAL A 173 -0.14 -0.37 14.14
N THR A 174 1.08 -0.78 13.78
CA THR A 174 2.20 0.14 13.57
C THR A 174 2.45 0.24 12.06
N PRO A 175 1.96 1.29 11.40
CA PRO A 175 2.14 1.47 9.95
C PRO A 175 3.57 1.87 9.63
N VAL A 176 3.94 1.73 8.35
CA VAL A 176 5.27 2.15 7.86
C VAL A 176 5.19 3.28 6.84
N TRP A 177 4.01 3.82 6.60
CA TRP A 177 3.77 4.99 5.78
C TRP A 177 4.55 4.96 4.45
N HIS A 178 4.35 3.88 3.70
CA HIS A 178 4.86 3.83 2.34
C HIS A 178 4.38 5.04 1.54
N LEU A 179 3.12 5.40 1.73
CA LEU A 179 2.51 6.63 1.23
C LEU A 179 1.73 7.31 2.35
N PHE A 180 1.82 8.64 2.42
CA PHE A 180 0.94 9.45 3.25
C PHE A 180 -0.19 9.99 2.39
N VAL A 181 -1.36 9.35 2.47
CA VAL A 181 -2.48 9.61 1.58
C VAL A 181 -3.57 10.38 2.29
N ILE A 182 -3.94 11.52 1.73
CA ILE A 182 -5.06 12.36 2.16
C ILE A 182 -6.22 12.26 1.16
N GLU A 183 -7.43 12.61 1.61
CA GLU A 183 -8.60 12.69 0.75
C GLU A 183 -9.08 14.15 0.68
N VAL A 184 -9.22 14.70 -0.52
CA VAL A 184 -9.59 16.10 -0.79
C VAL A 184 -10.56 16.20 -1.96
N ASP A 185 -11.46 17.17 -1.94
CA ASP A 185 -12.45 17.35 -3.01
C ASP A 185 -11.84 17.88 -4.30
N ASP A 186 -10.92 18.82 -4.19
CA ASP A 186 -10.30 19.54 -5.32
C ASP A 186 -8.97 18.93 -5.76
N ARG A 187 -8.84 17.60 -5.70
CA ARG A 187 -7.60 16.85 -5.87
C ARG A 187 -6.76 17.27 -7.07
N ASP A 188 -7.35 17.38 -8.26
CA ASP A 188 -6.61 17.64 -9.50
C ASP A 188 -6.10 19.07 -9.58
N ASP A 189 -6.85 20.04 -9.07
CA ASP A 189 -6.43 21.44 -9.01
C ASP A 189 -5.35 21.64 -7.94
N LEU A 190 -5.53 21.03 -6.77
CA LEU A 190 -4.52 21.05 -5.70
C LEU A 190 -3.21 20.39 -6.17
N LEU A 191 -3.27 19.27 -6.89
CA LEU A 191 -2.09 18.61 -7.43
C LEU A 191 -1.30 19.53 -8.36
N LYS A 192 -2.00 20.23 -9.28
CA LYS A 192 -1.38 21.21 -10.19
C LYS A 192 -0.73 22.37 -9.42
N TYR A 193 -1.42 22.86 -8.40
CA TYR A 193 -0.90 23.96 -7.54
C TYR A 193 0.37 23.54 -6.81
N LEU A 194 0.36 22.37 -6.17
CA LEU A 194 1.53 21.84 -5.47
C LEU A 194 2.73 21.63 -6.41
N HIS A 195 2.49 21.09 -7.61
CA HIS A 195 3.56 20.92 -8.60
C HIS A 195 4.16 22.25 -9.04
N LYS A 196 3.33 23.30 -9.26
CA LYS A 196 3.83 24.66 -9.55
C LYS A 196 4.65 25.24 -8.41
N SER A 197 4.33 24.89 -7.17
CA SER A 197 5.06 25.29 -5.97
C SER A 197 6.32 24.41 -5.71
N GLY A 198 6.67 23.51 -6.65
CA GLY A 198 7.81 22.60 -6.52
C GLY A 198 7.62 21.50 -5.48
N ILE A 199 6.38 21.12 -5.18
CA ILE A 199 6.01 20.03 -4.27
C ILE A 199 5.48 18.87 -5.10
N HIS A 200 6.21 17.74 -5.09
CA HIS A 200 5.85 16.55 -5.88
C HIS A 200 4.87 15.65 -5.11
N ALA A 201 3.60 16.00 -5.14
CA ALA A 201 2.51 15.12 -4.71
C ALA A 201 2.15 14.13 -5.84
N GLY A 202 1.49 13.02 -5.49
CA GLY A 202 1.13 11.97 -6.44
C GLY A 202 -0.29 11.44 -6.24
N ILE A 203 -0.74 10.57 -7.15
CA ILE A 203 -2.04 9.89 -7.06
C ILE A 203 -1.84 8.38 -7.03
N HIS A 204 -2.27 7.75 -5.95
CA HIS A 204 -2.18 6.30 -5.76
C HIS A 204 -3.52 5.75 -5.23
N TYR A 205 -4.47 5.29 -6.12
CA TYR A 205 -4.31 5.19 -7.58
C TYR A 205 -5.48 5.88 -8.28
N PRO A 206 -5.30 6.46 -9.50
CA PRO A 206 -6.34 7.27 -10.14
C PRO A 206 -7.50 6.43 -10.66
N VAL A 207 -7.26 5.15 -10.98
CA VAL A 207 -8.27 4.24 -11.53
C VAL A 207 -8.33 2.99 -10.64
N PRO A 208 -9.50 2.65 -10.08
CA PRO A 208 -9.69 1.40 -9.34
C PRO A 208 -9.51 0.17 -10.25
N ILE A 209 -9.01 -0.93 -9.69
CA ILE A 209 -8.71 -2.16 -10.46
C ILE A 209 -9.92 -2.63 -11.29
N HIS A 210 -11.14 -2.61 -10.71
CA HIS A 210 -12.35 -3.04 -11.39
C HIS A 210 -12.77 -2.13 -12.56
N LYS A 211 -12.16 -0.94 -12.71
CA LYS A 211 -12.39 0.00 -13.82
C LYS A 211 -11.26 0.01 -14.86
N LEU A 212 -10.20 -0.77 -14.63
CA LEU A 212 -9.11 -0.87 -15.60
C LEU A 212 -9.56 -1.57 -16.88
N GLY A 213 -9.07 -1.08 -18.01
CA GLY A 213 -9.40 -1.65 -19.32
C GLY A 213 -9.00 -3.12 -19.46
N ALA A 214 -7.98 -3.56 -18.72
CA ALA A 214 -7.53 -4.96 -18.69
C ALA A 214 -8.53 -5.92 -18.04
N TYR A 215 -9.53 -5.40 -17.33
CA TYR A 215 -10.53 -6.21 -16.61
C TYR A 215 -11.96 -5.90 -17.07
N LYS A 216 -12.15 -5.47 -18.34
CA LYS A 216 -13.47 -5.13 -18.89
C LYS A 216 -14.46 -6.28 -18.81
N GLU A 217 -14.00 -7.52 -19.04
CA GLU A 217 -14.83 -8.72 -18.93
C GLU A 217 -15.31 -8.98 -17.51
N LEU A 218 -14.58 -8.54 -16.48
CA LEU A 218 -14.97 -8.69 -15.08
C LEU A 218 -15.97 -7.63 -14.63
N GLN A 219 -16.09 -6.50 -15.35
CA GLN A 219 -17.02 -5.41 -15.01
C GLN A 219 -18.48 -5.87 -15.11
N ALA A 220 -18.77 -6.84 -15.98
CA ALA A 220 -20.11 -7.43 -16.12
C ALA A 220 -20.53 -8.31 -14.93
N PHE A 221 -19.60 -8.75 -14.11
CA PHE A 221 -19.83 -9.70 -13.02
C PHE A 221 -19.59 -9.10 -11.63
N GLY A 222 -19.08 -7.89 -11.56
CA GLY A 222 -18.73 -7.25 -10.31
C GLY A 222 -19.79 -6.25 -9.84
N PRO A 223 -20.05 -6.17 -8.52
CA PRO A 223 -20.84 -5.07 -7.99
C PRO A 223 -20.16 -3.74 -8.29
N ASP A 224 -20.95 -2.70 -8.48
CA ASP A 224 -20.42 -1.34 -8.43
C ASP A 224 -19.74 -1.14 -7.08
N MET A 225 -18.51 -0.63 -7.08
CA MET A 225 -17.74 -0.34 -5.88
C MET A 225 -17.71 1.19 -5.66
N PRO A 226 -18.82 1.77 -5.19
CA PRO A 226 -18.98 3.23 -5.15
C PRO A 226 -17.98 3.90 -4.20
N ILE A 227 -17.64 3.25 -3.08
CA ILE A 227 -16.67 3.77 -2.11
C ILE A 227 -15.29 3.86 -2.77
N CYS A 228 -14.82 2.79 -3.41
CA CYS A 228 -13.53 2.75 -4.09
C CYS A 228 -13.48 3.76 -5.26
N SER A 229 -14.56 3.85 -6.03
CA SER A 229 -14.69 4.80 -7.14
C SER A 229 -14.66 6.25 -6.68
N ARG A 230 -15.34 6.58 -5.58
CA ARG A 230 -15.30 7.90 -4.96
C ARG A 230 -13.92 8.21 -4.41
N ALA A 231 -13.33 7.29 -3.66
CA ALA A 231 -12.01 7.48 -3.07
C ALA A 231 -10.95 7.76 -4.15
N SER A 232 -10.91 6.97 -5.23
CA SER A 232 -9.91 7.12 -6.29
C SER A 232 -9.91 8.51 -6.97
N SER A 233 -11.04 9.23 -6.96
CA SER A 233 -11.13 10.59 -7.48
C SER A 233 -10.66 11.68 -6.52
N ARG A 234 -10.47 11.33 -5.24
CA ARG A 234 -10.17 12.28 -4.14
C ARG A 234 -8.83 12.06 -3.47
N LEU A 235 -8.25 10.86 -3.60
CA LEU A 235 -7.00 10.49 -2.95
C LEU A 235 -5.80 11.20 -3.57
N MET A 236 -4.92 11.71 -2.73
CA MET A 236 -3.63 12.29 -3.09
C MET A 236 -2.58 11.93 -2.07
N SER A 237 -1.38 11.60 -2.52
CA SER A 237 -0.22 11.29 -1.67
C SER A 237 0.66 12.51 -1.55
N LEU A 238 0.91 12.94 -0.32
CA LEU A 238 1.92 13.95 -0.01
C LEU A 238 3.33 13.33 0.01
N PRO A 239 4.40 14.14 -0.15
CA PRO A 239 5.77 13.63 -0.04
C PRO A 239 5.99 12.87 1.27
N MET A 240 6.56 11.65 1.19
CA MET A 240 6.82 10.82 2.35
C MET A 240 8.04 9.93 2.09
N TYR A 241 9.15 10.23 2.76
CA TYR A 241 10.40 9.46 2.72
C TYR A 241 11.18 9.71 4.04
N PRO A 242 12.13 8.84 4.42
CA PRO A 242 12.80 8.94 5.72
C PRO A 242 13.54 10.27 5.94
N GLU A 243 14.19 10.78 4.89
CA GLU A 243 15.03 12.00 4.95
C GLU A 243 14.23 13.31 4.86
N LEU A 244 12.89 13.25 4.90
CA LEU A 244 12.05 14.44 4.88
C LEU A 244 12.29 15.29 6.14
N THR A 245 12.47 16.62 5.97
CA THR A 245 12.69 17.51 7.10
C THR A 245 11.39 18.20 7.55
N SER A 246 11.36 18.69 8.81
CA SER A 246 10.22 19.45 9.34
C SER A 246 9.92 20.68 8.49
N GLU A 247 10.94 21.39 8.02
CA GLU A 247 10.76 22.57 7.16
C GLU A 247 10.12 22.21 5.82
N GLN A 248 10.42 21.02 5.30
CA GLN A 248 9.77 20.53 4.07
C GLN A 248 8.31 20.16 4.33
N ILE A 249 8.00 19.56 5.46
CA ILE A 249 6.63 19.25 5.88
C ILE A 249 5.83 20.54 6.09
N GLU A 250 6.37 21.50 6.81
CA GLU A 250 5.75 22.83 7.00
C GLU A 250 5.48 23.53 5.66
N ARG A 251 6.45 23.48 4.73
CA ARG A 251 6.27 24.02 3.38
C ARG A 251 5.11 23.37 2.65
N VAL A 252 4.95 22.04 2.74
CA VAL A 252 3.82 21.33 2.14
C VAL A 252 2.51 21.80 2.75
N VAL A 253 2.42 21.85 4.09
CA VAL A 253 1.19 22.27 4.78
C VAL A 253 0.84 23.74 4.50
N LYS A 254 1.84 24.60 4.46
CA LYS A 254 1.67 26.01 4.06
C LYS A 254 1.06 26.12 2.66
N ALA A 255 1.58 25.38 1.68
CA ALA A 255 1.04 25.38 0.33
C ALA A 255 -0.41 24.86 0.26
N LEU A 256 -0.77 23.87 1.12
CA LEU A 256 -2.18 23.45 1.25
C LEU A 256 -3.04 24.61 1.75
N CYS A 257 -2.61 25.34 2.77
CA CYS A 257 -3.34 26.50 3.32
C CYS A 257 -3.53 27.58 2.25
N GLU A 258 -2.46 27.97 1.58
CA GLU A 258 -2.48 29.00 0.54
C GLU A 258 -3.47 28.65 -0.59
N PHE A 259 -3.47 27.42 -1.08
CA PHE A 259 -4.42 26.96 -2.09
C PHE A 259 -5.88 27.13 -1.66
N TYR A 260 -6.22 26.71 -0.44
CA TYR A 260 -7.60 26.80 0.04
C TYR A 260 -8.02 28.24 0.37
N ASP A 261 -7.11 29.10 0.78
CA ASP A 261 -7.41 30.53 1.00
C ASP A 261 -7.64 31.24 -0.33
N GLU A 262 -6.82 31.03 -1.35
CA GLU A 262 -7.06 31.55 -2.71
C GLU A 262 -8.43 31.10 -3.27
N LYS A 263 -8.80 29.84 -3.04
CA LYS A 263 -10.13 29.34 -3.46
C LYS A 263 -11.29 30.02 -2.72
N LYS A 264 -11.16 30.28 -1.43
CA LYS A 264 -12.19 31.01 -0.68
C LYS A 264 -12.37 32.41 -1.21
N ASP A 265 -11.32 33.13 -1.52
CA ASP A 265 -11.35 34.48 -2.07
C ASP A 265 -11.97 34.53 -3.48
N GLN A 266 -11.62 33.55 -4.32
CA GLN A 266 -12.25 33.42 -5.66
C GLN A 266 -13.76 33.16 -5.58
N ARG A 267 -14.24 32.40 -4.60
CA ARG A 267 -15.67 32.15 -4.37
C ARG A 267 -16.37 33.40 -3.86
N ARG A 268 -15.74 34.19 -2.97
CA ARG A 268 -16.30 35.47 -2.47
C ARG A 268 -16.44 36.52 -3.54
N ASN A 269 -15.50 36.56 -4.50
CA ASN A 269 -15.51 37.54 -5.61
C ASN A 269 -16.48 37.17 -6.76
N LYS A 270 -17.07 35.97 -6.73
CA LYS A 270 -18.06 35.51 -7.74
C LYS A 270 -19.52 35.64 -7.29
N ASN A 271 -19.73 35.89 -6.00
CA ASN A 271 -21.05 36.18 -5.40
C ASN A 271 -21.22 37.68 -5.15
#